data_e713f731a40fda221a1d3f2b6d441b15
#
_entry.id   e713f731a40fda221a1d3f2b6d441b15
#
_cell.length_a   1.000
_cell.length_b   1.000
_cell.length_c   1.000
_cell.angle_alpha   90.00
_cell.angle_beta   90.00
_cell.angle_gamma   90.00
#
_symmetry.space_group_name_H-M   'P 1'
#
loop_
_entity.id
_entity.type
_entity.pdbx_description
1 polymer ?
#
loop_
_entity_poly.entity_id
_entity_poly.type
_entity_poly.pdbx_seq_one_letter_code
_entity_poly.pdbx_strand_id
1 'polypeptide(L)'
;REGWLLGRGVIDDKGPAVLSLYAGAYLLKHGIVPRYTFRALLGCDEEVGMSDVHHYLENYANPDFLFTPDAEFPVCNAEKGQFGATFVSPKIDGGRIVSWSGSEASNAIPSQSICELAIAADELPAPVENVDRLEITTLDNGHAQIFAHGIGGHASMPEGTINAVGLIVAYLREAEDAFGARDERLLTPAEHEFVKFLAFVHADAYGRGLGIDATSPAFGPLTCNAGVIRVADGHIEQVIDVRFPDSTSADTIREQLDPLVGRFGVTCQLGRAKAPFSVSADDPVVKALIDTYNEFTGKHAEPFAMGGGT
;
A
#
# COMPACT_ATOMS: atom_id res chain seq x y z
N ARG A 1 -25.18 16.33 7.40
CA ARG A 1 -25.04 17.68 6.84
C ARG A 1 -25.38 17.64 5.35
N GLU A 2 -26.27 18.51 4.87
CA GLU A 2 -26.53 18.71 3.43
C GLU A 2 -26.91 17.43 2.66
N GLY A 3 -27.59 16.48 3.31
CA GLY A 3 -27.94 15.19 2.74
C GLY A 3 -26.82 14.11 2.84
N TRP A 4 -25.66 14.44 3.40
CA TRP A 4 -24.57 13.50 3.64
C TRP A 4 -24.64 12.86 5.02
N LEU A 5 -24.43 11.54 5.07
CA LEU A 5 -24.21 10.79 6.30
C LEU A 5 -22.69 10.63 6.52
N LEU A 6 -22.18 11.20 7.61
CA LEU A 6 -20.76 11.20 7.93
C LEU A 6 -20.53 10.41 9.22
N GLY A 7 -19.62 9.45 9.19
CA GLY A 7 -19.24 8.67 10.36
C GLY A 7 -18.30 7.53 10.02
N ARG A 8 -17.62 6.99 11.03
CA ARG A 8 -16.76 5.82 10.88
C ARG A 8 -17.61 4.61 10.44
N GLY A 9 -17.18 3.93 9.37
CA GLY A 9 -17.83 2.73 8.83
C GLY A 9 -19.12 2.99 8.06
N VAL A 10 -19.45 4.24 7.67
CA VAL A 10 -20.66 4.54 6.88
C VAL A 10 -20.59 3.88 5.51
N ILE A 11 -19.40 3.87 4.89
CA ILE A 11 -19.14 3.20 3.61
C ILE A 11 -18.51 1.84 3.90
N ASP A 12 -17.48 1.81 4.67
CA ASP A 12 -16.64 0.67 4.99
C ASP A 12 -16.79 0.31 6.49
N ASP A 13 -17.60 -0.72 6.84
CA ASP A 13 -18.56 -1.43 5.97
C ASP A 13 -19.97 -1.53 6.63
N LYS A 14 -20.31 -0.66 7.61
CA LYS A 14 -21.61 -0.72 8.30
C LYS A 14 -22.83 -0.46 7.38
N GLY A 15 -22.65 0.37 6.36
CA GLY A 15 -23.71 0.63 5.37
C GLY A 15 -24.09 -0.65 4.63
N PRO A 16 -23.17 -1.28 3.90
CA PRO A 16 -23.39 -2.55 3.22
C PRO A 16 -23.85 -3.68 4.15
N ALA A 17 -23.28 -3.81 5.35
CA ALA A 17 -23.69 -4.79 6.36
C ALA A 17 -25.19 -4.64 6.73
N VAL A 18 -25.64 -3.41 6.99
CA VAL A 18 -27.04 -3.11 7.30
C VAL A 18 -27.93 -3.40 6.10
N LEU A 19 -27.52 -3.05 4.87
CA LEU A 19 -28.28 -3.36 3.65
C LEU A 19 -28.45 -4.87 3.47
N SER A 20 -27.45 -5.69 3.78
CA SER A 20 -27.53 -7.15 3.75
C SER A 20 -28.59 -7.68 4.72
N LEU A 21 -28.68 -7.11 5.93
CA LEU A 21 -29.73 -7.45 6.89
C LEU A 21 -31.12 -7.04 6.39
N TYR A 22 -31.24 -5.88 5.74
CA TYR A 22 -32.50 -5.44 5.14
C TYR A 22 -32.94 -6.34 3.97
N ALA A 23 -32.01 -6.89 3.19
CA ALA A 23 -32.32 -7.87 2.15
C ALA A 23 -32.95 -9.14 2.77
N GLY A 24 -32.38 -9.66 3.86
CA GLY A 24 -32.97 -10.78 4.62
C GLY A 24 -34.35 -10.44 5.17
N ALA A 25 -34.50 -9.27 5.79
CA ALA A 25 -35.79 -8.79 6.32
C ALA A 25 -36.86 -8.63 5.21
N TYR A 26 -36.46 -8.21 4.01
CA TYR A 26 -37.37 -8.12 2.85
C TYR A 26 -37.91 -9.48 2.46
N LEU A 27 -37.04 -10.51 2.38
CA LEU A 27 -37.49 -11.88 2.08
C LEU A 27 -38.52 -12.36 3.08
N LEU A 28 -38.27 -12.19 4.37
CA LEU A 28 -39.20 -12.57 5.44
C LEU A 28 -40.55 -11.82 5.34
N LYS A 29 -40.49 -10.51 5.15
CA LYS A 29 -41.69 -9.65 5.05
C LYS A 29 -42.59 -10.03 3.88
N HIS A 30 -42.02 -10.49 2.78
CA HIS A 30 -42.73 -10.87 1.59
C HIS A 30 -43.05 -12.38 1.49
N GLY A 31 -42.75 -13.15 2.53
CA GLY A 31 -42.99 -14.60 2.56
C GLY A 31 -42.15 -15.37 1.52
N ILE A 32 -41.05 -14.80 1.08
CA ILE A 32 -40.15 -15.44 0.12
C ILE A 32 -39.22 -16.40 0.93
N VAL A 33 -39.39 -17.69 0.66
CA VAL A 33 -38.58 -18.73 1.28
C VAL A 33 -37.45 -19.12 0.31
N PRO A 34 -36.18 -18.77 0.56
CA PRO A 34 -35.08 -19.19 -0.30
C PRO A 34 -34.86 -20.71 -0.20
N ARG A 35 -34.25 -21.30 -1.22
CA ARG A 35 -33.91 -22.74 -1.25
C ARG A 35 -32.78 -23.13 -0.31
N TYR A 36 -32.07 -22.15 0.22
CA TYR A 36 -30.93 -22.31 1.12
C TYR A 36 -31.07 -21.40 2.34
N THR A 37 -30.31 -21.70 3.38
CA THR A 37 -30.25 -20.87 4.58
C THR A 37 -29.46 -19.61 4.27
N PHE A 38 -30.09 -18.45 4.45
CA PHE A 38 -29.40 -17.17 4.45
C PHE A 38 -28.81 -16.90 5.84
N ARG A 39 -27.51 -16.65 5.90
CA ARG A 39 -26.80 -16.29 7.14
C ARG A 39 -26.05 -14.98 6.91
N ALA A 40 -26.33 -13.96 7.70
CA ALA A 40 -25.48 -12.78 7.79
C ALA A 40 -24.40 -13.05 8.85
N LEU A 41 -23.14 -12.94 8.46
CA LEU A 41 -21.98 -13.03 9.34
C LEU A 41 -21.38 -11.63 9.47
N LEU A 42 -21.30 -11.13 10.70
CA LEU A 42 -20.70 -9.82 11.00
C LEU A 42 -19.45 -10.04 11.84
N GLY A 43 -18.30 -9.70 11.30
CA GLY A 43 -17.03 -9.69 11.99
C GLY A 43 -16.75 -8.36 12.68
N CYS A 44 -15.69 -8.27 13.45
CA CYS A 44 -15.22 -7.05 14.11
C CYS A 44 -13.70 -6.85 14.03
N ASP A 45 -12.99 -7.62 13.22
CA ASP A 45 -11.53 -7.63 13.18
C ASP A 45 -10.97 -7.55 11.74
N GLU A 46 -11.78 -7.16 10.78
CA GLU A 46 -11.39 -7.12 9.36
C GLU A 46 -10.14 -6.25 9.13
N GLU A 47 -10.13 -5.04 9.67
CA GLU A 47 -9.08 -4.03 9.49
C GLU A 47 -7.74 -4.38 10.16
N VAL A 48 -7.72 -5.34 11.09
CA VAL A 48 -6.54 -5.64 11.91
C VAL A 48 -6.11 -7.12 11.88
N GLY A 49 -6.68 -7.93 10.98
CA GLY A 49 -6.15 -9.26 10.70
C GLY A 49 -7.14 -10.42 10.70
N MET A 50 -8.45 -10.17 10.81
CA MET A 50 -9.52 -11.19 10.66
C MET A 50 -9.39 -12.39 11.64
N SER A 51 -9.01 -12.16 12.88
CA SER A 51 -8.87 -13.23 13.86
C SER A 51 -10.19 -13.92 14.19
N ASP A 52 -11.29 -13.19 14.09
CA ASP A 52 -12.66 -13.67 14.25
C ASP A 52 -13.09 -14.62 13.11
N VAL A 53 -12.59 -14.45 11.90
CA VAL A 53 -12.80 -15.38 10.77
C VAL A 53 -12.13 -16.72 11.07
N HIS A 54 -10.90 -16.71 11.58
CA HIS A 54 -10.23 -17.95 12.00
C HIS A 54 -11.02 -18.68 13.09
N HIS A 55 -11.49 -17.95 14.11
CA HIS A 55 -12.35 -18.50 15.15
C HIS A 55 -13.65 -19.09 14.59
N TYR A 56 -14.29 -18.42 13.61
CA TYR A 56 -15.48 -18.94 12.95
C TYR A 56 -15.20 -20.26 12.23
N LEU A 57 -14.11 -20.32 11.43
CA LEU A 57 -13.74 -21.51 10.66
C LEU A 57 -13.37 -22.72 11.53
N GLU A 58 -12.87 -22.50 12.75
CA GLU A 58 -12.60 -23.57 13.73
C GLU A 58 -13.87 -24.17 14.35
N ASN A 59 -14.94 -23.39 14.44
CA ASN A 59 -16.13 -23.75 15.23
C ASN A 59 -17.38 -24.04 14.39
N TYR A 60 -17.40 -23.63 13.12
CA TYR A 60 -18.57 -23.73 12.24
C TYR A 60 -18.19 -24.32 10.88
N ALA A 61 -19.15 -25.00 10.27
CA ALA A 61 -19.00 -25.47 8.89
C ALA A 61 -18.92 -24.29 7.91
N ASN A 62 -18.09 -24.44 6.89
CA ASN A 62 -18.04 -23.48 5.80
C ASN A 62 -19.41 -23.38 5.11
N PRO A 63 -19.84 -22.19 4.70
CA PRO A 63 -21.01 -22.05 3.85
C PRO A 63 -20.76 -22.67 2.47
N ASP A 64 -21.80 -23.08 1.77
CA ASP A 64 -21.72 -23.58 0.40
C ASP A 64 -21.19 -22.49 -0.56
N PHE A 65 -21.52 -21.24 -0.29
CA PHE A 65 -20.90 -20.07 -0.89
C PHE A 65 -20.98 -18.86 0.06
N LEU A 66 -20.06 -17.92 -0.17
CA LEU A 66 -19.99 -16.66 0.57
C LEU A 66 -19.72 -15.53 -0.42
N PHE A 67 -20.33 -14.38 -0.16
CA PHE A 67 -19.91 -13.12 -0.75
C PHE A 67 -19.91 -12.03 0.32
N THR A 68 -19.05 -11.06 0.16
CA THR A 68 -18.97 -9.89 1.05
C THR A 68 -19.36 -8.64 0.25
N PRO A 69 -20.13 -7.72 0.83
CA PRO A 69 -20.45 -6.44 0.19
C PRO A 69 -19.38 -5.38 0.38
N ASP A 70 -18.17 -5.77 0.80
CA ASP A 70 -17.05 -4.91 1.11
C ASP A 70 -16.11 -4.71 -0.09
N ALA A 71 -16.67 -4.48 -1.25
CA ALA A 71 -15.96 -4.19 -2.49
C ALA A 71 -16.77 -3.24 -3.37
N GLU A 72 -16.12 -2.71 -4.42
CA GLU A 72 -16.79 -1.91 -5.42
C GLU A 72 -17.67 -2.77 -6.35
N PHE A 73 -18.72 -2.15 -6.88
CA PHE A 73 -19.52 -2.77 -7.95
C PHE A 73 -18.71 -2.82 -9.27
N PRO A 74 -18.96 -3.80 -10.16
CA PRO A 74 -20.08 -4.76 -10.18
C PRO A 74 -19.85 -5.99 -9.30
N VAL A 75 -18.79 -6.73 -9.50
CA VAL A 75 -18.42 -7.94 -8.75
C VAL A 75 -16.92 -8.08 -8.77
N CYS A 76 -16.29 -8.05 -7.61
CA CYS A 76 -14.92 -8.44 -7.46
C CYS A 76 -14.83 -9.97 -7.32
N ASN A 77 -14.19 -10.63 -8.28
CA ASN A 77 -14.01 -12.09 -8.27
C ASN A 77 -12.54 -12.49 -8.08
N ALA A 78 -11.64 -11.55 -7.91
CA ALA A 78 -10.22 -11.80 -7.72
C ALA A 78 -9.54 -10.71 -6.88
N GLU A 79 -8.60 -11.10 -6.04
CA GLU A 79 -7.79 -10.22 -5.20
C GLU A 79 -6.31 -10.47 -5.46
N LYS A 80 -5.53 -9.39 -5.59
CA LYS A 80 -4.07 -9.50 -5.68
C LYS A 80 -3.49 -10.09 -4.41
N GLY A 81 -2.37 -10.79 -4.55
CA GLY A 81 -1.54 -11.17 -3.44
C GLY A 81 -0.96 -9.95 -2.73
N GLN A 82 -0.57 -10.13 -1.48
CA GLN A 82 0.06 -9.11 -0.64
C GLN A 82 1.44 -9.59 -0.21
N PHE A 83 2.42 -8.69 -0.26
CA PHE A 83 3.74 -8.92 0.27
C PHE A 83 4.23 -7.65 0.94
N GLY A 84 4.56 -7.74 2.23
CA GLY A 84 5.13 -6.64 3.00
C GLY A 84 6.56 -6.95 3.40
N ALA A 85 7.44 -5.96 3.36
CA ALA A 85 8.78 -6.06 3.91
C ALA A 85 9.23 -4.70 4.49
N THR A 86 10.16 -4.77 5.43
CA THR A 86 10.86 -3.60 5.95
C THR A 86 12.34 -3.71 5.59
N PHE A 87 12.82 -2.73 4.85
CA PHE A 87 14.24 -2.57 4.57
C PHE A 87 14.89 -1.75 5.68
N VAL A 88 15.90 -2.30 6.31
CA VAL A 88 16.63 -1.68 7.41
C VAL A 88 18.08 -1.37 6.97
N SER A 89 18.48 -0.12 7.10
CA SER A 89 19.83 0.31 6.76
C SER A 89 20.88 -0.33 7.68
N PRO A 90 22.16 -0.36 7.32
CA PRO A 90 23.23 -0.43 8.32
C PRO A 90 23.08 0.69 9.35
N LYS A 91 23.76 0.58 10.49
CA LYS A 91 23.76 1.66 11.48
C LYS A 91 24.28 2.97 10.90
N ILE A 92 23.55 4.05 11.17
CA ILE A 92 23.86 5.43 10.75
C ILE A 92 24.43 6.28 11.89
N ASP A 93 25.15 5.65 12.83
CA ASP A 93 25.75 6.35 13.99
C ASP A 93 26.60 7.53 13.54
N GLY A 94 26.31 8.72 14.09
CA GLY A 94 26.98 9.97 13.70
C GLY A 94 26.58 10.48 12.30
N GLY A 95 25.51 9.94 11.73
CA GLY A 95 24.93 10.39 10.46
C GLY A 95 24.27 11.76 10.56
N ARG A 96 23.90 12.29 9.40
CA ARG A 96 23.20 13.57 9.30
C ARG A 96 21.68 13.41 9.25
N ILE A 97 21.15 12.26 8.87
CA ILE A 97 19.71 11.99 8.87
C ILE A 97 19.28 11.72 10.31
N VAL A 98 18.62 12.72 10.93
CA VAL A 98 18.20 12.70 12.34
C VAL A 98 16.83 12.07 12.48
N SER A 99 15.89 12.46 11.61
CA SER A 99 14.53 11.93 11.56
C SER A 99 14.04 11.91 10.13
N TRP A 100 13.13 10.98 9.85
CA TRP A 100 12.44 10.91 8.57
C TRP A 100 11.04 10.35 8.80
N SER A 101 10.04 10.93 8.17
CA SER A 101 8.65 10.48 8.24
C SER A 101 7.99 10.52 6.87
N GLY A 102 7.08 9.58 6.65
CA GLY A 102 6.20 9.48 5.50
C GLY A 102 4.78 9.19 5.94
N SER A 103 4.14 8.18 5.34
CA SER A 103 2.83 7.70 5.77
C SER A 103 2.89 6.94 7.10
N GLU A 104 1.78 6.91 7.84
CA GLU A 104 1.62 6.05 9.01
C GLU A 104 1.16 4.63 8.63
N ALA A 105 0.50 4.48 7.49
CA ALA A 105 -0.01 3.21 6.99
C ALA A 105 0.74 2.76 5.73
N SER A 106 1.10 1.47 5.66
CA SER A 106 1.86 0.90 4.55
C SER A 106 1.08 0.90 3.22
N ASN A 107 -0.25 0.82 3.29
CA ASN A 107 -1.15 0.86 2.13
C ASN A 107 -1.50 2.29 1.66
N ALA A 108 -0.93 3.32 2.28
CA ALA A 108 -1.11 4.72 1.88
C ALA A 108 0.15 5.28 1.21
N ILE A 109 -0.01 5.88 0.04
CA ILE A 109 1.03 6.67 -0.62
C ILE A 109 1.08 8.04 0.06
N PRO A 110 2.23 8.47 0.63
CA PRO A 110 2.30 9.71 1.38
C PRO A 110 2.19 10.93 0.49
N SER A 111 1.28 11.83 0.84
CA SER A 111 1.19 13.18 0.26
C SER A 111 2.19 14.16 0.86
N GLN A 112 2.82 13.80 1.97
CA GLN A 112 3.81 14.59 2.67
C GLN A 112 4.91 13.70 3.22
N SER A 113 6.14 14.23 3.25
CA SER A 113 7.28 13.60 3.92
C SER A 113 8.16 14.68 4.51
N ILE A 114 8.74 14.41 5.67
CA ILE A 114 9.64 15.33 6.38
C ILE A 114 10.92 14.59 6.71
N CYS A 115 12.06 15.19 6.36
CA CYS A 115 13.39 14.69 6.74
C CYS A 115 14.16 15.81 7.44
N GLU A 116 14.72 15.52 8.62
CA GLU A 116 15.60 16.42 9.35
C GLU A 116 17.06 16.00 9.15
N LEU A 117 17.89 16.95 8.77
CA LEU A 117 19.34 16.76 8.61
C LEU A 117 20.12 17.62 9.60
N ALA A 118 21.12 17.02 10.27
CA ALA A 118 22.06 17.71 11.16
C ALA A 118 23.10 18.53 10.36
N ILE A 119 22.60 19.52 9.61
CA ILE A 119 23.37 20.49 8.82
C ILE A 119 22.54 21.76 8.71
N ALA A 120 23.16 22.92 8.52
CA ALA A 120 22.43 24.17 8.32
C ALA A 120 21.78 24.20 6.94
N ALA A 121 20.58 24.79 6.83
CA ALA A 121 19.81 24.77 5.60
C ALA A 121 20.49 25.56 4.46
N ASP A 122 21.27 26.57 4.78
CA ASP A 122 22.04 27.39 3.82
C ASP A 122 23.29 26.66 3.27
N GLU A 123 23.70 25.57 3.89
CA GLU A 123 24.77 24.69 3.37
C GLU A 123 24.22 23.71 2.31
N LEU A 124 22.91 23.46 2.28
CA LEU A 124 22.27 22.55 1.33
C LEU A 124 22.10 23.25 -0.04
N PRO A 125 22.30 22.53 -1.16
CA PRO A 125 22.00 23.07 -2.48
C PRO A 125 20.50 23.32 -2.63
N ALA A 126 20.12 24.34 -3.39
CA ALA A 126 18.73 24.50 -3.80
C ALA A 126 18.32 23.31 -4.68
N PRO A 127 17.09 22.81 -4.56
CA PRO A 127 16.59 21.73 -5.42
C PRO A 127 16.65 22.17 -6.90
N VAL A 128 17.04 21.26 -7.80
CA VAL A 128 17.01 21.46 -9.25
C VAL A 128 15.76 20.80 -9.83
N GLU A 129 15.46 19.59 -9.37
CA GLU A 129 14.23 18.89 -9.73
C GLU A 129 13.14 19.09 -8.67
N ASN A 130 11.87 19.04 -9.07
CA ASN A 130 10.72 19.15 -8.17
C ASN A 130 10.74 20.39 -7.23
N VAL A 131 11.25 21.50 -7.71
CA VAL A 131 11.48 22.74 -6.95
C VAL A 131 10.20 23.26 -6.26
N ASP A 132 9.07 23.13 -6.94
CA ASP A 132 7.73 23.51 -6.44
C ASP A 132 7.13 22.55 -5.41
N ARG A 133 7.79 21.43 -5.15
CA ARG A 133 7.36 20.38 -4.23
C ARG A 133 8.25 20.20 -3.02
N LEU A 134 9.34 20.93 -2.92
CA LEU A 134 10.31 20.80 -1.84
C LEU A 134 10.49 22.15 -1.14
N GLU A 135 10.38 22.14 0.17
CA GLU A 135 10.68 23.27 1.05
C GLU A 135 11.83 22.89 1.97
N ILE A 136 12.87 23.74 2.00
CA ILE A 136 14.02 23.57 2.91
C ILE A 136 14.02 24.73 3.88
N THR A 137 13.92 24.45 5.17
CA THR A 137 13.85 25.42 6.23
C THR A 137 14.87 25.12 7.34
N THR A 138 15.22 26.12 8.15
CA THR A 138 16.06 25.95 9.33
C THR A 138 15.19 25.80 10.56
N LEU A 139 15.43 24.74 11.35
CA LEU A 139 14.80 24.51 12.64
C LEU A 139 15.50 25.30 13.76
N ASP A 140 14.84 25.44 14.93
CA ASP A 140 15.38 26.17 16.11
C ASP A 140 16.71 25.61 16.62
N ASN A 141 16.97 24.30 16.37
CA ASN A 141 18.25 23.63 16.71
C ASN A 141 19.35 23.85 15.67
N GLY A 142 19.10 24.63 14.62
CA GLY A 142 20.02 24.89 13.53
C GLY A 142 20.07 23.85 12.45
N HIS A 143 19.30 22.76 12.55
CA HIS A 143 19.21 21.72 11.55
C HIS A 143 18.35 22.15 10.36
N ALA A 144 18.62 21.56 9.20
CA ALA A 144 17.76 21.67 8.03
C ALA A 144 16.58 20.72 8.15
N GLN A 145 15.39 21.20 7.82
CA GLN A 145 14.21 20.37 7.55
C GLN A 145 13.88 20.42 6.07
N ILE A 146 13.76 19.26 5.46
CA ILE A 146 13.28 19.09 4.09
C ILE A 146 11.85 18.60 4.17
N PHE A 147 10.93 19.40 3.65
CA PHE A 147 9.51 19.06 3.54
C PHE A 147 9.18 18.80 2.06
N ALA A 148 8.56 17.66 1.77
CA ALA A 148 8.13 17.28 0.43
C ALA A 148 6.61 17.23 0.31
N HIS A 149 6.08 17.83 -0.74
CA HIS A 149 4.67 17.83 -1.14
C HIS A 149 4.42 16.85 -2.28
N GLY A 150 3.90 15.68 -1.97
CA GLY A 150 3.46 14.69 -2.94
C GLY A 150 1.98 14.79 -3.31
N ILE A 151 1.46 13.74 -3.90
CA ILE A 151 0.04 13.50 -4.15
C ILE A 151 -0.28 12.12 -3.61
N GLY A 152 -1.02 12.07 -2.51
CA GLY A 152 -1.35 10.82 -1.82
C GLY A 152 -2.37 9.98 -2.56
N GLY A 153 -2.47 8.71 -2.16
CA GLY A 153 -3.44 7.76 -2.69
C GLY A 153 -3.32 6.40 -2.02
N HIS A 154 -4.09 5.44 -2.52
CA HIS A 154 -4.00 4.06 -2.05
C HIS A 154 -2.88 3.30 -2.77
N ALA A 155 -2.13 2.45 -2.05
CA ALA A 155 -0.98 1.70 -2.58
C ALA A 155 -1.30 0.81 -3.80
N SER A 156 -2.54 0.33 -3.90
CA SER A 156 -2.99 -0.51 -5.03
C SER A 156 -3.38 0.29 -6.29
N MET A 157 -3.52 1.61 -6.18
CA MET A 157 -3.94 2.52 -7.26
C MET A 157 -2.99 3.73 -7.32
N PRO A 158 -1.74 3.52 -7.79
CA PRO A 158 -0.72 4.58 -7.77
C PRO A 158 -0.86 5.62 -8.88
N GLU A 159 -1.80 5.44 -9.81
CA GLU A 159 -1.98 6.33 -10.96
C GLU A 159 -2.32 7.76 -10.51
N GLY A 160 -1.57 8.73 -11.02
CA GLY A 160 -1.74 10.15 -10.67
C GLY A 160 -1.22 10.54 -9.29
N THR A 161 -0.61 9.62 -8.55
CA THR A 161 0.03 9.91 -7.26
C THR A 161 1.50 10.29 -7.40
N ILE A 162 2.03 10.94 -6.37
CA ILE A 162 3.45 11.28 -6.24
C ILE A 162 3.86 10.97 -4.79
N ASN A 163 4.72 9.99 -4.61
CA ASN A 163 5.20 9.60 -3.30
C ASN A 163 6.18 10.65 -2.75
N ALA A 164 5.81 11.32 -1.65
CA ALA A 164 6.60 12.39 -1.06
C ALA A 164 7.96 11.91 -0.50
N VAL A 165 8.07 10.65 -0.05
CA VAL A 165 9.36 10.06 0.37
C VAL A 165 10.31 9.98 -0.82
N GLY A 166 9.80 9.56 -1.99
CA GLY A 166 10.60 9.49 -3.21
C GLY A 166 11.15 10.84 -3.66
N LEU A 167 10.42 11.94 -3.42
CA LEU A 167 10.91 13.30 -3.70
C LEU A 167 12.11 13.66 -2.82
N ILE A 168 12.08 13.30 -1.53
CA ILE A 168 13.23 13.52 -0.62
C ILE A 168 14.40 12.63 -1.03
N VAL A 169 14.17 11.37 -1.39
CA VAL A 169 15.23 10.47 -1.89
C VAL A 169 15.92 11.06 -3.11
N ALA A 170 15.15 11.58 -4.07
CA ALA A 170 15.69 12.22 -5.27
C ALA A 170 16.53 13.45 -4.91
N TYR A 171 16.01 14.32 -4.03
CA TYR A 171 16.75 15.50 -3.57
C TYR A 171 18.04 15.14 -2.80
N LEU A 172 18.02 14.18 -1.90
CA LEU A 172 19.23 13.77 -1.18
C LEU A 172 20.33 13.27 -2.12
N ARG A 173 19.96 12.58 -3.20
CA ARG A 173 20.90 12.17 -4.23
C ARG A 173 21.48 13.35 -5.01
N GLU A 174 20.64 14.28 -5.39
CA GLU A 174 21.03 15.52 -6.04
C GLU A 174 22.00 16.34 -5.15
N ALA A 175 21.67 16.46 -3.87
CA ALA A 175 22.51 17.14 -2.91
C ALA A 175 23.88 16.43 -2.69
N GLU A 176 23.91 15.11 -2.63
CA GLU A 176 25.13 14.31 -2.57
C GLU A 176 26.04 14.56 -3.78
N ASP A 177 25.47 14.60 -4.97
CA ASP A 177 26.21 14.88 -6.20
C ASP A 177 26.81 16.31 -6.18
N ALA A 178 26.08 17.28 -5.65
CA ALA A 178 26.56 18.66 -5.49
C ALA A 178 27.69 18.79 -4.45
N PHE A 179 27.64 18.02 -3.34
CA PHE A 179 28.72 17.92 -2.37
C PHE A 179 29.94 17.20 -2.95
N GLY A 180 29.72 16.10 -3.68
CA GLY A 180 30.78 15.36 -4.37
C GLY A 180 31.54 16.21 -5.39
N ALA A 181 30.89 17.17 -6.06
CA ALA A 181 31.53 18.12 -6.95
C ALA A 181 32.50 19.09 -6.22
N ARG A 182 32.42 19.18 -4.90
CA ARG A 182 33.33 19.96 -4.04
C ARG A 182 34.35 19.10 -3.28
N ASP A 183 34.47 17.80 -3.60
CA ASP A 183 35.21 16.80 -2.83
C ASP A 183 34.75 16.64 -1.38
N GLU A 184 33.45 16.92 -1.12
CA GLU A 184 32.81 16.84 0.18
C GLU A 184 31.77 15.70 0.20
N ARG A 185 31.29 15.34 1.39
CA ARG A 185 30.20 14.40 1.57
C ARG A 185 29.09 15.01 2.44
N LEU A 186 27.88 14.94 1.96
CA LEU A 186 26.70 15.28 2.75
C LEU A 186 26.36 14.16 3.75
N LEU A 187 26.35 12.92 3.30
CA LEU A 187 25.91 11.75 4.06
C LEU A 187 27.11 10.86 4.46
N THR A 188 26.97 10.16 5.57
CA THR A 188 27.93 9.08 5.93
C THR A 188 27.87 7.95 4.90
N PRO A 189 28.89 7.09 4.81
CA PRO A 189 28.85 5.96 3.87
C PRO A 189 27.62 5.06 4.01
N ALA A 190 27.15 4.83 5.24
CA ALA A 190 25.97 4.01 5.51
C ALA A 190 24.69 4.68 5.02
N GLU A 191 24.51 5.97 5.31
CA GLU A 191 23.36 6.75 4.81
C GLU A 191 23.38 6.85 3.29
N HIS A 192 24.54 7.16 2.70
CA HIS A 192 24.72 7.27 1.25
C HIS A 192 24.32 5.99 0.52
N GLU A 193 24.82 4.84 0.94
CA GLU A 193 24.48 3.56 0.31
C GLU A 193 22.99 3.23 0.50
N PHE A 194 22.39 3.55 1.66
CA PHE A 194 20.97 3.33 1.87
C PHE A 194 20.10 4.28 1.02
N VAL A 195 20.45 5.56 0.91
CA VAL A 195 19.74 6.50 0.02
C VAL A 195 19.86 6.06 -1.45
N LYS A 196 20.99 5.50 -1.87
CA LYS A 196 21.15 4.89 -3.20
C LYS A 196 20.23 3.67 -3.37
N PHE A 197 20.10 2.82 -2.35
CA PHE A 197 19.16 1.72 -2.35
C PHE A 197 17.71 2.23 -2.45
N LEU A 198 17.35 3.25 -1.67
CA LEU A 198 16.02 3.86 -1.72
C LEU A 198 15.67 4.41 -3.12
N ALA A 199 16.65 4.85 -3.90
CA ALA A 199 16.40 5.29 -5.27
C ALA A 199 15.91 4.13 -6.18
N PHE A 200 16.30 2.89 -5.93
CA PHE A 200 15.72 1.73 -6.60
C PHE A 200 14.30 1.43 -6.10
N VAL A 201 14.08 1.59 -4.79
CA VAL A 201 12.75 1.39 -4.18
C VAL A 201 11.74 2.37 -4.73
N HIS A 202 12.14 3.64 -4.91
CA HIS A 202 11.28 4.74 -5.37
C HIS A 202 11.39 5.04 -6.87
N ALA A 203 12.02 4.15 -7.66
CA ALA A 203 12.16 4.36 -9.11
C ALA A 203 10.81 4.42 -9.83
N ASP A 204 9.85 3.65 -9.38
CA ASP A 204 8.47 3.65 -9.86
C ASP A 204 7.53 2.95 -8.86
N ALA A 205 6.24 3.02 -9.12
CA ALA A 205 5.22 2.38 -8.26
C ALA A 205 4.89 0.93 -8.65
N TYR A 206 5.66 0.31 -9.55
CA TYR A 206 5.40 -1.03 -10.09
C TYR A 206 6.52 -2.04 -9.80
N GLY A 207 7.51 -1.64 -8.99
CA GLY A 207 8.60 -2.52 -8.54
C GLY A 207 9.69 -2.80 -9.58
N ARG A 208 9.73 -2.08 -10.71
CA ARG A 208 10.76 -2.26 -11.76
C ARG A 208 12.15 -1.97 -11.24
N GLY A 209 12.30 -0.88 -10.46
CA GLY A 209 13.58 -0.56 -9.85
C GLY A 209 14.10 -1.64 -8.91
N LEU A 210 13.22 -2.38 -8.27
CA LEU A 210 13.54 -3.52 -7.41
C LEU A 210 13.70 -4.84 -8.18
N GLY A 211 13.31 -4.88 -9.46
CA GLY A 211 13.33 -6.09 -10.28
C GLY A 211 12.24 -7.11 -9.91
N ILE A 212 11.13 -6.65 -9.31
CA ILE A 212 10.00 -7.49 -8.88
C ILE A 212 8.74 -7.27 -9.71
N ASP A 213 8.82 -6.49 -10.79
CA ASP A 213 7.67 -6.19 -11.63
C ASP A 213 7.07 -7.47 -12.25
N ALA A 214 5.76 -7.54 -12.23
CA ALA A 214 4.99 -8.64 -12.77
C ALA A 214 3.64 -8.13 -13.26
N THR A 215 3.04 -8.82 -14.21
CA THR A 215 1.71 -8.50 -14.73
C THR A 215 0.98 -9.75 -15.20
N SER A 216 -0.33 -9.75 -15.10
CA SER A 216 -1.16 -10.78 -15.74
C SER A 216 -2.42 -10.17 -16.35
N PRO A 217 -3.05 -10.84 -17.32
CA PRO A 217 -4.26 -10.33 -17.95
C PRO A 217 -5.42 -10.14 -16.97
N ALA A 218 -5.56 -11.01 -15.97
CA ALA A 218 -6.66 -10.99 -15.02
C ALA A 218 -6.49 -9.95 -13.92
N PHE A 219 -5.25 -9.77 -13.41
CA PHE A 219 -4.96 -8.92 -12.24
C PHE A 219 -4.29 -7.58 -12.60
N GLY A 220 -3.83 -7.41 -13.83
CA GLY A 220 -3.02 -6.25 -14.21
C GLY A 220 -1.61 -6.27 -13.59
N PRO A 221 -0.94 -5.10 -13.49
CA PRO A 221 0.42 -4.99 -13.01
C PRO A 221 0.54 -5.15 -11.49
N LEU A 222 1.71 -5.62 -11.02
CA LEU A 222 2.14 -5.48 -9.64
C LEU A 222 2.22 -4.01 -9.27
N THR A 223 1.83 -3.65 -8.04
CA THR A 223 2.08 -2.32 -7.46
C THR A 223 2.97 -2.44 -6.22
N CYS A 224 3.87 -1.48 -6.03
CA CYS A 224 4.80 -1.42 -4.91
C CYS A 224 4.80 -0.01 -4.32
N ASN A 225 4.29 0.14 -3.11
CA ASN A 225 4.34 1.38 -2.36
C ASN A 225 5.42 1.33 -1.28
N ALA A 226 6.19 2.39 -1.15
CA ALA A 226 7.18 2.61 -0.10
C ALA A 226 6.82 3.90 0.65
N GLY A 227 5.76 3.86 1.47
CA GLY A 227 5.19 5.05 2.10
C GLY A 227 5.68 5.30 3.51
N VAL A 228 5.89 4.26 4.30
CA VAL A 228 6.33 4.37 5.70
C VAL A 228 7.83 4.37 5.77
N ILE A 229 8.41 5.45 6.27
CA ILE A 229 9.85 5.59 6.53
C ILE A 229 10.06 6.19 7.90
N ARG A 230 11.09 5.76 8.61
CA ARG A 230 11.46 6.31 9.92
C ARG A 230 12.93 6.09 10.24
N VAL A 231 13.45 6.86 11.20
CA VAL A 231 14.72 6.59 11.85
C VAL A 231 14.41 6.00 13.24
N ALA A 232 14.91 4.81 13.50
CA ALA A 232 14.71 4.10 14.75
C ALA A 232 15.97 3.31 15.13
N ASP A 233 16.36 3.34 16.40
CA ASP A 233 17.49 2.58 16.96
C ASP A 233 18.83 2.74 16.19
N GLY A 234 19.05 3.92 15.58
CA GLY A 234 20.24 4.21 14.77
C GLY A 234 20.19 3.60 13.35
N HIS A 235 19.02 3.26 12.86
CA HIS A 235 18.78 2.76 11.50
C HIS A 235 17.72 3.60 10.80
N ILE A 236 17.77 3.64 9.46
CA ILE A 236 16.66 4.09 8.64
C ILE A 236 15.87 2.85 8.25
N GLU A 237 14.57 2.87 8.47
CA GLU A 237 13.66 1.79 8.11
C GLU A 237 12.68 2.27 7.04
N GLN A 238 12.57 1.52 5.94
CA GLN A 238 11.60 1.74 4.87
C GLN A 238 10.71 0.53 4.73
N VAL A 239 9.41 0.72 4.91
CA VAL A 239 8.40 -0.33 4.70
C VAL A 239 7.88 -0.27 3.27
N ILE A 240 7.73 -1.45 2.64
CA ILE A 240 7.05 -1.61 1.36
C ILE A 240 5.76 -2.41 1.52
N ASP A 241 4.74 -2.03 0.75
CA ASP A 241 3.50 -2.78 0.52
C ASP A 241 3.41 -3.13 -0.97
N VAL A 242 3.46 -4.41 -1.28
CA VAL A 242 3.41 -4.92 -2.65
C VAL A 242 2.09 -5.65 -2.86
N ARG A 243 1.39 -5.32 -3.96
CA ARG A 243 0.21 -6.02 -4.43
C ARG A 243 0.55 -6.71 -5.75
N PHE A 244 0.53 -8.04 -5.77
CA PHE A 244 1.08 -8.80 -6.88
C PHE A 244 0.04 -9.71 -7.55
N PRO A 245 0.14 -9.89 -8.89
CA PRO A 245 -0.74 -10.76 -9.66
C PRO A 245 -0.40 -12.25 -9.48
N ASP A 246 -1.23 -13.11 -10.04
CA ASP A 246 -1.07 -14.57 -10.06
C ASP A 246 0.13 -15.09 -10.88
N SER A 247 0.77 -14.21 -11.65
CA SER A 247 1.97 -14.53 -12.43
C SER A 247 3.27 -14.58 -11.61
N THR A 248 3.23 -14.21 -10.31
CA THR A 248 4.36 -14.26 -9.39
C THR A 248 3.91 -14.74 -8.01
N SER A 249 4.84 -14.86 -7.07
CA SER A 249 4.58 -15.29 -5.70
C SER A 249 5.41 -14.50 -4.68
N ALA A 250 5.02 -14.53 -3.41
CA ALA A 250 5.79 -13.91 -2.33
C ALA A 250 7.24 -14.45 -2.25
N ASP A 251 7.43 -15.76 -2.47
CA ASP A 251 8.75 -16.37 -2.48
C ASP A 251 9.59 -15.88 -3.67
N THR A 252 9.00 -15.81 -4.85
CA THR A 252 9.67 -15.28 -6.05
C THR A 252 10.07 -13.80 -5.84
N ILE A 253 9.18 -12.98 -5.30
CA ILE A 253 9.47 -11.57 -4.97
C ILE A 253 10.67 -11.49 -4.00
N ARG A 254 10.67 -12.31 -2.96
CA ARG A 254 11.78 -12.36 -2.00
C ARG A 254 13.11 -12.72 -2.67
N GLU A 255 13.11 -13.76 -3.48
CA GLU A 255 14.32 -14.21 -4.21
C GLU A 255 14.84 -13.13 -5.16
N GLN A 256 13.94 -12.35 -5.79
CA GLN A 256 14.32 -11.24 -6.66
C GLN A 256 14.89 -10.04 -5.89
N LEU A 257 14.47 -9.80 -4.65
CA LEU A 257 14.99 -8.73 -3.79
C LEU A 257 16.39 -9.05 -3.24
N ASP A 258 16.70 -10.32 -2.96
CA ASP A 258 17.93 -10.73 -2.28
C ASP A 258 19.24 -10.18 -2.91
N PRO A 259 19.45 -10.16 -4.25
CA PRO A 259 20.65 -9.62 -4.85
C PRO A 259 20.85 -8.13 -4.60
N LEU A 260 19.76 -7.34 -4.66
CA LEU A 260 19.81 -5.90 -4.45
C LEU A 260 20.06 -5.58 -2.96
N VAL A 261 19.34 -6.24 -2.07
CA VAL A 261 19.48 -6.14 -0.62
C VAL A 261 20.91 -6.48 -0.21
N GLY A 262 21.47 -7.59 -0.70
CA GLY A 262 22.84 -8.01 -0.44
C GLY A 262 23.90 -7.02 -0.95
N ARG A 263 23.67 -6.44 -2.14
CA ARG A 263 24.58 -5.45 -2.73
C ARG A 263 24.76 -4.21 -1.87
N PHE A 264 23.70 -3.75 -1.22
CA PHE A 264 23.71 -2.52 -0.40
C PHE A 264 23.88 -2.78 1.09
N GLY A 265 24.03 -4.05 1.51
CA GLY A 265 24.14 -4.42 2.92
C GLY A 265 22.89 -4.10 3.74
N VAL A 266 21.73 -4.03 3.08
CA VAL A 266 20.42 -3.77 3.69
C VAL A 266 19.91 -5.06 4.31
N THR A 267 19.23 -4.97 5.45
CA THR A 267 18.47 -6.10 6.01
C THR A 267 17.03 -6.03 5.53
N CYS A 268 16.52 -7.12 4.94
CA CYS A 268 15.12 -7.25 4.56
C CYS A 268 14.39 -8.08 5.62
N GLN A 269 13.51 -7.44 6.38
CA GLN A 269 12.63 -8.10 7.35
C GLN A 269 11.29 -8.36 6.68
N LEU A 270 10.94 -9.64 6.56
CA LEU A 270 9.67 -10.05 5.94
C LEU A 270 8.50 -9.75 6.86
N GLY A 271 7.46 -9.18 6.29
CA GLY A 271 6.18 -8.92 6.92
C GLY A 271 5.09 -9.88 6.46
N ARG A 272 3.86 -9.36 6.33
CA ARG A 272 2.70 -10.15 5.88
C ARG A 272 2.87 -10.60 4.44
N ALA A 273 2.50 -11.86 4.16
CA ALA A 273 2.34 -12.39 2.82
C ALA A 273 0.98 -13.10 2.70
N LYS A 274 0.26 -12.83 1.61
CA LYS A 274 -1.01 -13.48 1.23
C LYS A 274 -0.92 -13.81 -0.26
N ALA A 275 -1.27 -15.04 -0.64
CA ALA A 275 -1.33 -15.41 -2.06
C ALA A 275 -2.49 -14.69 -2.77
N PRO A 276 -2.40 -14.48 -4.10
CA PRO A 276 -3.55 -14.02 -4.88
C PRO A 276 -4.68 -15.05 -4.80
N PHE A 277 -5.91 -14.56 -4.88
CA PHE A 277 -7.09 -15.40 -4.88
C PHE A 277 -7.98 -15.05 -6.06
N SER A 278 -8.62 -16.02 -6.68
CA SER A 278 -9.61 -15.77 -7.73
C SER A 278 -10.66 -16.86 -7.79
N VAL A 279 -11.89 -16.44 -8.11
CA VAL A 279 -12.99 -17.32 -8.51
C VAL A 279 -13.21 -17.13 -10.01
N SER A 280 -13.46 -18.21 -10.73
CA SER A 280 -13.70 -18.12 -12.18
C SER A 280 -14.88 -17.18 -12.46
N ALA A 281 -14.75 -16.34 -13.49
CA ALA A 281 -15.87 -15.56 -14.01
C ALA A 281 -17.02 -16.45 -14.51
N ASP A 282 -16.74 -17.72 -14.83
CA ASP A 282 -17.73 -18.73 -15.23
C ASP A 282 -18.42 -19.43 -14.05
N ASP A 283 -18.00 -19.15 -12.81
CA ASP A 283 -18.65 -19.69 -11.63
C ASP A 283 -20.12 -19.28 -11.59
N PRO A 284 -21.05 -20.21 -11.29
CA PRO A 284 -22.49 -19.92 -11.28
C PRO A 284 -22.88 -18.79 -10.31
N VAL A 285 -22.18 -18.61 -9.20
CA VAL A 285 -22.46 -17.53 -8.24
C VAL A 285 -22.00 -16.20 -8.81
N VAL A 286 -20.78 -16.14 -9.36
CA VAL A 286 -20.23 -14.92 -10.00
C VAL A 286 -21.16 -14.50 -11.15
N LYS A 287 -21.58 -15.44 -12.00
CA LYS A 287 -22.54 -15.16 -13.08
C LYS A 287 -23.87 -14.63 -12.54
N ALA A 288 -24.43 -15.25 -11.53
CA ALA A 288 -25.70 -14.80 -10.96
C ALA A 288 -25.60 -13.38 -10.39
N LEU A 289 -24.49 -13.04 -9.75
CA LEU A 289 -24.27 -11.69 -9.21
C LEU A 289 -24.10 -10.66 -10.32
N ILE A 290 -23.28 -10.95 -11.34
CA ILE A 290 -23.03 -10.02 -12.45
C ILE A 290 -24.27 -9.83 -13.33
N ASP A 291 -25.03 -10.91 -13.61
CA ASP A 291 -26.27 -10.86 -14.37
C ASP A 291 -27.31 -10.00 -13.64
N THR A 292 -27.45 -10.19 -12.32
CA THR A 292 -28.33 -9.38 -11.47
C THR A 292 -27.96 -7.91 -11.51
N TYR A 293 -26.66 -7.61 -11.40
CA TYR A 293 -26.16 -6.23 -11.48
C TYR A 293 -26.47 -5.60 -12.84
N ASN A 294 -26.21 -6.33 -13.92
CA ASN A 294 -26.43 -5.86 -15.28
C ASN A 294 -27.92 -5.66 -15.58
N GLU A 295 -28.81 -6.58 -15.16
CA GLU A 295 -30.24 -6.47 -15.27
C GLU A 295 -30.76 -5.22 -14.53
N PHE A 296 -30.31 -5.01 -13.27
CA PHE A 296 -30.82 -3.91 -12.45
C PHE A 296 -30.29 -2.53 -12.93
N THR A 297 -29.06 -2.46 -13.42
CA THR A 297 -28.44 -1.19 -13.83
C THR A 297 -28.58 -0.87 -15.33
N GLY A 298 -28.94 -1.86 -16.16
CA GLY A 298 -28.93 -1.75 -17.62
C GLY A 298 -27.53 -1.69 -18.23
N LYS A 299 -26.47 -2.08 -17.47
CA LYS A 299 -25.07 -2.08 -17.91
C LYS A 299 -24.70 -3.43 -18.53
N HIS A 300 -23.51 -3.50 -19.09
CA HIS A 300 -22.83 -4.72 -19.56
C HIS A 300 -21.44 -4.81 -18.88
N ALA A 301 -21.49 -4.86 -17.57
CA ALA A 301 -20.29 -4.94 -16.77
C ALA A 301 -19.78 -6.38 -16.66
N GLU A 302 -18.48 -6.55 -16.46
CA GLU A 302 -17.80 -7.83 -16.24
C GLU A 302 -17.20 -7.86 -14.82
N PRO A 303 -16.94 -9.02 -14.24
CA PRO A 303 -16.21 -9.14 -12.98
C PRO A 303 -14.81 -8.56 -13.11
N PHE A 304 -14.22 -8.15 -12.01
CA PHE A 304 -12.87 -7.53 -11.98
C PHE A 304 -12.02 -8.02 -10.82
N ALA A 305 -10.71 -7.82 -10.95
CA ALA A 305 -9.75 -8.05 -9.88
C ALA A 305 -9.41 -6.74 -9.16
N MET A 306 -9.33 -6.78 -7.82
CA MET A 306 -8.93 -5.63 -7.02
C MET A 306 -7.54 -5.79 -6.40
N GLY A 307 -6.92 -4.66 -6.07
CA GLY A 307 -5.62 -4.63 -5.39
C GLY A 307 -5.72 -4.70 -3.86
N GLY A 308 -6.91 -4.56 -3.32
CA GLY A 308 -7.20 -4.77 -1.91
C GLY A 308 -7.41 -6.24 -1.58
N GLY A 309 -7.95 -6.50 -0.40
CA GLY A 309 -8.34 -7.84 0.04
C GLY A 309 -9.20 -7.73 1.28
N THR A 310 -10.19 -8.54 1.38
CA THR A 310 -11.06 -8.68 2.55
C THR A 310 -10.83 -10.01 3.24
#